data_02cdb4e3d140ef798ad13a5ed25988c5
#
_entry.id   02cdb4e3d140ef798ad13a5ed25988c5
#
_cell.length_a   1.000
_cell.length_b   1.000
_cell.length_c   1.000
_cell.angle_alpha   90.00
_cell.angle_beta   90.00
_cell.angle_gamma   90.00
#
_symmetry.space_group_name_H-M   'P 1'
#
loop_
_entity.id
_entity.type
_entity.pdbx_description
1 polymer ?
#
loop_
_entity_poly.entity_id
_entity_poly.type
_entity_poly.pdbx_seq_one_letter_code
_entity_poly.pdbx_strand_id
1 'polypeptide(L)'
;GESDPEKKRKIIGGEFIKVFDEEARKLEGISFLAQGTIYPDILESDGVKAHHNVGGLPEDMQFELVEPVKLLYKDEVRVVGEALGLPHAMVYRQPFPGPGLGVRCLGAITRDRLNALREADAILREEFDNLPPWIQKATKNYI
;
A
#
# COMPACT_ATOMS: atom_id res chain seq x y z
N GLY A 1 14.93 4.96 -17.27
CA GLY A 1 13.82 5.01 -16.37
C GLY A 1 12.50 5.23 -17.07
N GLU A 2 11.46 4.56 -16.57
CA GLU A 2 10.10 4.70 -17.09
C GLU A 2 9.49 6.03 -16.62
N SER A 3 8.77 6.73 -17.50
CA SER A 3 8.12 8.00 -17.20
C SER A 3 6.60 7.88 -17.05
N ASP A 4 6.00 6.90 -17.70
CA ASP A 4 4.57 6.66 -17.67
C ASP A 4 4.11 6.11 -16.31
N PRO A 5 3.15 6.76 -15.61
CA PRO A 5 2.73 6.35 -14.27
C PRO A 5 2.14 4.94 -14.20
N GLU A 6 1.38 4.54 -15.23
CA GLU A 6 0.74 3.23 -15.29
C GLU A 6 1.75 2.11 -15.48
N LYS A 7 2.72 2.32 -16.38
CA LYS A 7 3.83 1.39 -16.55
C LYS A 7 4.70 1.28 -15.31
N LYS A 8 4.95 2.39 -14.59
CA LYS A 8 5.64 2.37 -13.31
C LYS A 8 4.94 1.46 -12.31
N ARG A 9 3.61 1.60 -12.16
CA ARG A 9 2.82 0.75 -11.25
C ARG A 9 2.93 -0.72 -11.63
N LYS A 10 2.80 -1.04 -12.92
CA LYS A 10 2.92 -2.43 -13.42
C LYS A 10 4.29 -3.03 -13.15
N ILE A 11 5.37 -2.28 -13.42
CA ILE A 11 6.74 -2.73 -13.18
C ILE A 11 6.97 -2.97 -11.68
N ILE A 12 6.60 -2.00 -10.83
CA ILE A 12 6.79 -2.11 -9.38
C ILE A 12 5.95 -3.27 -8.82
N GLY A 13 4.69 -3.40 -9.25
CA GLY A 13 3.82 -4.50 -8.85
C GLY A 13 4.38 -5.86 -9.27
N GLY A 14 4.88 -5.99 -10.49
CA GLY A 14 5.52 -7.22 -10.98
C GLY A 14 6.76 -7.61 -10.17
N GLU A 15 7.64 -6.65 -9.86
CA GLU A 15 8.81 -6.92 -9.01
C GLU A 15 8.41 -7.29 -7.58
N PHE A 16 7.37 -6.65 -7.02
CA PHE A 16 6.86 -6.98 -5.70
C PHE A 16 6.40 -8.45 -5.63
N ILE A 17 5.62 -8.89 -6.63
CA ILE A 17 5.12 -10.27 -6.70
C ILE A 17 6.26 -11.26 -6.87
N LYS A 18 7.23 -10.94 -7.72
CA LYS A 18 8.42 -11.79 -7.93
C LYS A 18 9.22 -11.98 -6.63
N VAL A 19 9.51 -10.90 -5.90
CA VAL A 19 10.20 -10.99 -4.61
C VAL A 19 9.36 -11.76 -3.60
N PHE A 20 8.05 -11.53 -3.58
CA PHE A 20 7.14 -12.27 -2.71
C PHE A 20 7.16 -13.77 -3.01
N ASP A 21 7.09 -14.17 -4.27
CA ASP A 21 7.18 -15.57 -4.69
C ASP A 21 8.51 -16.22 -4.27
N GLU A 22 9.62 -15.53 -4.53
CA GLU A 22 10.96 -16.00 -4.14
C GLU A 22 11.08 -16.23 -2.63
N GLU A 23 10.49 -15.35 -1.80
CA GLU A 23 10.52 -15.49 -0.34
C GLU A 23 9.53 -16.54 0.17
N ALA A 24 8.33 -16.59 -0.41
CA ALA A 24 7.32 -17.55 -0.01
C ALA A 24 7.76 -19.01 -0.26
N ARG A 25 8.47 -19.27 -1.36
CA ARG A 25 9.02 -20.60 -1.69
C ARG A 25 10.09 -21.10 -0.72
N LYS A 26 10.69 -20.21 0.11
CA LYS A 26 11.64 -20.58 1.15
C LYS A 26 10.97 -21.08 2.43
N LEU A 27 9.67 -20.87 2.55
CA LEU A 27 8.89 -21.24 3.72
C LEU A 27 8.24 -22.61 3.51
N GLU A 28 8.48 -23.52 4.42
CA GLU A 28 7.86 -24.84 4.40
C GLU A 28 6.60 -24.89 5.27
N GLY A 29 5.60 -25.67 4.86
CA GLY A 29 4.38 -25.91 5.63
C GLY A 29 3.41 -24.73 5.68
N ILE A 30 3.57 -23.74 4.81
CA ILE A 30 2.64 -22.60 4.67
C ILE A 30 1.52 -22.97 3.69
N SER A 31 0.29 -22.94 4.17
CA SER A 31 -0.91 -23.27 3.38
C SER A 31 -1.80 -22.06 3.12
N PHE A 32 -1.62 -20.97 3.87
CA PHE A 32 -2.51 -19.80 3.84
C PHE A 32 -1.74 -18.53 3.52
N LEU A 33 -2.38 -17.66 2.74
CA LEU A 33 -1.96 -16.28 2.51
C LEU A 33 -2.97 -15.33 3.13
N ALA A 34 -2.58 -14.59 4.17
CA ALA A 34 -3.41 -13.54 4.73
C ALA A 34 -3.26 -12.25 3.93
N GLN A 35 -4.39 -11.68 3.52
CA GLN A 35 -4.44 -10.46 2.72
C GLN A 35 -5.33 -9.40 3.36
N GLY A 36 -4.87 -8.15 3.33
CA GLY A 36 -5.58 -7.00 3.90
C GLY A 36 -6.60 -6.35 2.97
N THR A 37 -7.26 -7.11 2.11
CA THR A 37 -8.37 -6.66 1.26
C THR A 37 -9.45 -6.03 2.13
N ILE A 38 -9.97 -4.86 1.73
CA ILE A 38 -11.10 -4.19 2.36
C ILE A 38 -12.28 -4.07 1.38
N TYR A 39 -13.46 -3.71 1.87
CA TYR A 39 -14.67 -3.70 1.06
C TYR A 39 -14.60 -2.79 -0.19
N PRO A 40 -14.00 -1.59 -0.15
CA PRO A 40 -13.78 -0.77 -1.35
C PRO A 40 -12.97 -1.47 -2.45
N ASP A 41 -11.97 -2.29 -2.09
CA ASP A 41 -11.17 -3.04 -3.08
C ASP A 41 -12.03 -4.04 -3.86
N ILE A 42 -13.04 -4.63 -3.20
CA ILE A 42 -14.00 -5.55 -3.83
C ILE A 42 -14.92 -4.78 -4.79
N LEU A 43 -15.45 -3.62 -4.35
CA LEU A 43 -16.34 -2.81 -5.18
C LEU A 43 -15.63 -2.27 -6.44
N GLU A 44 -14.37 -1.90 -6.32
CA GLU A 44 -13.56 -1.44 -7.45
C GLU A 44 -13.20 -2.59 -8.39
N SER A 45 -13.10 -3.83 -7.91
CA SER A 45 -12.76 -5.00 -8.71
C SER A 45 -13.85 -5.44 -9.67
N ASP A 46 -15.10 -5.14 -9.40
CA ASP A 46 -16.24 -5.48 -10.28
C ASP A 46 -16.30 -4.62 -11.55
N GLY A 47 -15.61 -3.49 -11.58
CA GLY A 47 -15.60 -2.55 -12.72
C GLY A 47 -14.31 -2.54 -13.55
N VAL A 48 -13.18 -2.80 -12.92
CA VAL A 48 -11.85 -2.87 -13.55
C VAL A 48 -11.11 -4.00 -12.85
N LYS A 49 -10.64 -5.01 -13.59
CA LYS A 49 -9.82 -6.10 -13.01
C LYS A 49 -8.71 -5.48 -12.18
N ALA A 50 -8.96 -5.35 -10.88
CA ALA A 50 -8.18 -4.52 -10.00
C ALA A 50 -6.83 -5.16 -9.74
N HIS A 51 -5.83 -4.41 -10.09
CA HIS A 51 -4.42 -4.74 -9.95
C HIS A 51 -3.90 -4.61 -8.49
N HIS A 52 -4.79 -4.58 -7.50
CA HIS A 52 -4.39 -4.34 -6.12
C HIS A 52 -4.33 -5.60 -5.26
N ASN A 53 -5.06 -6.66 -5.63
CA ASN A 53 -5.08 -7.89 -4.85
C ASN A 53 -5.13 -9.13 -5.75
N VAL A 54 -4.31 -10.11 -5.50
CA VAL A 54 -4.37 -11.50 -5.98
C VAL A 54 -4.16 -11.73 -7.49
N GLY A 55 -4.48 -10.80 -8.37
CA GLY A 55 -4.36 -10.99 -9.82
C GLY A 55 -2.94 -11.14 -10.36
N GLY A 56 -1.94 -11.20 -9.49
CA GLY A 56 -0.53 -11.30 -9.85
C GLY A 56 0.23 -12.41 -9.14
N LEU A 57 -0.42 -13.19 -8.26
CA LEU A 57 0.25 -14.36 -7.72
C LEU A 57 0.42 -15.43 -8.81
N PRO A 58 1.57 -16.12 -8.87
CA PRO A 58 1.78 -17.21 -9.80
C PRO A 58 0.69 -18.29 -9.65
N GLU A 59 0.19 -18.83 -10.78
CA GLU A 59 -0.89 -19.86 -10.79
C GLU A 59 -0.47 -21.16 -10.09
N ASP A 60 0.82 -21.39 -9.93
CA ASP A 60 1.38 -22.53 -9.25
C ASP A 60 1.53 -22.33 -7.73
N MET A 61 1.27 -21.13 -7.21
CA MET A 61 1.18 -20.86 -5.78
C MET A 61 -0.17 -21.34 -5.24
N GLN A 62 -0.15 -22.46 -4.53
CA GLN A 62 -1.32 -23.07 -3.92
C GLN A 62 -1.53 -22.58 -2.47
N PHE A 63 -1.79 -21.29 -2.29
CA PHE A 63 -2.23 -20.77 -0.99
C PHE A 63 -3.74 -20.64 -0.94
N GLU A 64 -4.33 -21.07 0.18
CA GLU A 64 -5.69 -20.68 0.52
C GLU A 64 -5.69 -19.22 1.01
N LEU A 65 -6.52 -18.39 0.40
CA LEU A 65 -6.57 -16.96 0.71
C LEU A 65 -7.43 -16.70 1.95
N VAL A 66 -6.88 -15.96 2.91
CA VAL A 66 -7.58 -15.52 4.12
C VAL A 66 -7.67 -13.99 4.12
N GLU A 67 -8.89 -13.46 4.05
CA GLU A 67 -9.18 -12.03 3.96
C GLU A 67 -10.07 -11.57 5.14
N PRO A 68 -9.51 -11.40 6.34
CA PRO A 68 -10.29 -11.22 7.56
C PRO A 68 -11.12 -9.94 7.61
N VAL A 69 -10.71 -8.92 6.87
CA VAL A 69 -11.32 -7.57 6.90
C VAL A 69 -12.01 -7.18 5.59
N LYS A 70 -12.23 -8.12 4.68
CA LYS A 70 -12.76 -7.86 3.33
C LYS A 70 -14.15 -7.23 3.27
N LEU A 71 -14.92 -7.34 4.34
CA LEU A 71 -16.25 -6.74 4.42
C LEU A 71 -16.29 -5.42 5.20
N LEU A 72 -15.12 -4.90 5.60
CA LEU A 72 -15.01 -3.66 6.36
C LEU A 72 -14.55 -2.51 5.49
N TYR A 73 -15.06 -1.31 5.81
CA TYR A 73 -14.49 -0.06 5.30
C TYR A 73 -13.22 0.31 6.06
N LYS A 74 -12.41 1.18 5.48
CA LYS A 74 -11.11 1.59 6.04
C LYS A 74 -11.21 2.14 7.47
N ASP A 75 -12.27 2.89 7.76
CA ASP A 75 -12.47 3.46 9.10
C ASP A 75 -12.85 2.39 10.13
N GLU A 76 -13.61 1.38 9.72
CA GLU A 76 -13.95 0.23 10.56
C GLU A 76 -12.70 -0.63 10.85
N VAL A 77 -11.83 -0.84 9.84
CA VAL A 77 -10.52 -1.52 10.03
C VAL A 77 -9.66 -0.79 11.04
N ARG A 78 -9.68 0.54 11.06
CA ARG A 78 -8.97 1.35 12.06
C ARG A 78 -9.48 1.11 13.47
N VAL A 79 -10.80 1.10 13.64
CA VAL A 79 -11.44 0.80 14.94
C VAL A 79 -11.05 -0.60 15.42
N VAL A 80 -11.09 -1.60 14.53
CA VAL A 80 -10.63 -2.96 14.84
C VAL A 80 -9.16 -2.99 15.23
N GLY A 81 -8.30 -2.26 14.49
CA GLY A 81 -6.87 -2.16 14.79
C GLY A 81 -6.60 -1.63 16.19
N GLU A 82 -7.28 -0.55 16.60
CA GLU A 82 -7.18 -0.01 17.96
C GLU A 82 -7.70 -0.99 19.02
N ALA A 83 -8.83 -1.65 18.75
CA ALA A 83 -9.39 -2.67 19.65
C ALA A 83 -8.45 -3.87 19.86
N LEU A 84 -7.64 -4.20 18.85
CA LEU A 84 -6.59 -5.23 18.93
C LEU A 84 -5.29 -4.73 19.59
N GLY A 85 -5.23 -3.47 20.01
CA GLY A 85 -4.08 -2.90 20.72
C GLY A 85 -2.98 -2.36 19.83
N LEU A 86 -3.23 -2.13 18.53
CA LEU A 86 -2.25 -1.47 17.67
C LEU A 86 -2.09 0.01 18.09
N PRO A 87 -0.87 0.55 18.10
CA PRO A 87 -0.64 1.95 18.45
C PRO A 87 -1.42 2.90 17.52
N HIS A 88 -2.04 3.94 18.09
CA HIS A 88 -2.80 4.95 17.36
C HIS A 88 -2.02 5.54 16.17
N ALA A 89 -0.75 5.87 16.37
CA ALA A 89 0.12 6.39 15.31
C ALA A 89 0.29 5.43 14.12
N MET A 90 0.21 4.12 14.35
CA MET A 90 0.25 3.12 13.29
C MET A 90 -1.09 3.02 12.56
N VAL A 91 -2.20 2.98 13.30
CA VAL A 91 -3.56 2.85 12.76
C VAL A 91 -3.95 4.07 11.91
N TYR A 92 -3.58 5.27 12.37
CA TYR A 92 -3.93 6.54 11.73
C TYR A 92 -2.78 7.21 10.97
N ARG A 93 -1.72 6.45 10.65
CA ARG A 93 -0.64 7.00 9.84
C ARG A 93 -1.15 7.57 8.52
N GLN A 94 -0.45 8.58 8.01
CA GLN A 94 -0.75 9.16 6.69
C GLN A 94 -0.67 8.10 5.59
N PRO A 95 -1.54 8.16 4.57
CA PRO A 95 -1.49 7.27 3.43
C PRO A 95 -0.13 7.33 2.73
N PHE A 96 0.41 6.17 2.42
CA PHE A 96 1.61 6.04 1.61
C PHE A 96 1.27 5.18 0.40
N PRO A 97 1.67 5.57 -0.83
CA PRO A 97 1.32 4.80 -2.01
C PRO A 97 1.89 3.38 -1.94
N GLY A 98 1.07 2.37 -2.27
CA GLY A 98 1.49 0.97 -2.31
C GLY A 98 2.75 0.74 -3.13
N PRO A 99 2.89 1.33 -4.35
CA PRO A 99 4.11 1.25 -5.14
C PRO A 99 5.28 2.09 -4.61
N GLY A 100 5.13 2.78 -3.47
CA GLY A 100 6.13 3.68 -2.91
C GLY A 100 6.25 5.01 -3.66
N LEU A 101 7.22 5.83 -3.24
CA LEU A 101 7.42 7.19 -3.79
C LEU A 101 7.80 7.22 -5.28
N GLY A 102 8.26 6.11 -5.85
CA GLY A 102 8.60 6.03 -7.26
C GLY A 102 7.43 6.40 -8.20
N VAL A 103 6.20 6.09 -7.81
CA VAL A 103 5.01 6.44 -8.60
C VAL A 103 4.71 7.94 -8.60
N ARG A 104 5.11 8.66 -7.53
CA ARG A 104 4.96 10.12 -7.41
C ARG A 104 6.08 10.90 -8.11
N CYS A 105 7.15 10.24 -8.52
CA CYS A 105 8.24 10.89 -9.24
C CYS A 105 7.78 11.34 -10.62
N LEU A 106 7.79 12.63 -10.90
CA LEU A 106 7.43 13.18 -12.20
C LEU A 106 8.48 12.82 -13.26
N GLY A 107 8.01 12.34 -14.42
CA GLY A 107 8.89 11.88 -15.49
C GLY A 107 9.63 10.58 -15.14
N ALA A 108 10.76 10.35 -15.76
CA ALA A 108 11.55 9.14 -15.56
C ALA A 108 12.11 9.05 -14.12
N ILE A 109 12.04 7.86 -13.54
CA ILE A 109 12.64 7.60 -12.22
C ILE A 109 14.15 7.54 -12.39
N THR A 110 14.85 8.48 -11.76
CA THR A 110 16.31 8.46 -11.58
C THR A 110 16.62 8.47 -10.09
N ARG A 111 17.83 8.07 -9.71
CA ARG A 111 18.23 8.05 -8.30
C ARG A 111 18.15 9.45 -7.67
N ASP A 112 18.63 10.46 -8.38
CA ASP A 112 18.66 11.85 -7.87
C ASP A 112 17.24 12.39 -7.67
N ARG A 113 16.34 12.18 -8.64
CA ARG A 113 14.94 12.57 -8.52
C ARG A 113 14.22 11.84 -7.38
N LEU A 114 14.50 10.56 -7.21
CA LEU A 114 13.89 9.78 -6.14
C LEU A 114 14.42 10.23 -4.76
N ASN A 115 15.71 10.56 -4.64
CA ASN A 115 16.28 11.07 -3.40
C ASN A 115 15.70 12.45 -3.07
N ALA A 116 15.65 13.37 -4.03
CA ALA A 116 15.02 14.67 -3.83
C ALA A 116 13.54 14.53 -3.41
N LEU A 117 12.81 13.61 -4.00
CA LEU A 117 11.42 13.34 -3.63
C LEU A 117 11.30 12.77 -2.21
N ARG A 118 12.21 11.89 -1.78
CA ARG A 118 12.25 11.36 -0.41
C ARG A 118 12.51 12.44 0.62
N GLU A 119 13.43 13.33 0.34
CA GLU A 119 13.74 14.48 1.20
C GLU A 119 12.55 15.43 1.29
N ALA A 120 11.92 15.75 0.17
CA ALA A 120 10.71 16.58 0.14
C ALA A 120 9.54 15.95 0.91
N ASP A 121 9.32 14.63 0.75
CA ASP A 121 8.28 13.91 1.50
C ASP A 121 8.58 13.90 3.02
N ALA A 122 9.84 13.76 3.41
CA ALA A 122 10.24 13.81 4.81
C ALA A 122 10.00 15.20 5.43
N ILE A 123 10.40 16.26 4.74
CA ILE A 123 10.16 17.65 5.18
C ILE A 123 8.65 17.92 5.29
N LEU A 124 7.88 17.54 4.28
CA LEU A 124 6.42 17.73 4.29
C LEU A 124 5.76 17.05 5.49
N ARG A 125 6.18 15.82 5.83
CA ARG A 125 5.66 15.10 6.99
C ARG A 125 6.04 15.74 8.30
N GLU A 126 7.29 16.16 8.44
CA GLU A 126 7.77 16.87 9.63
C GLU A 126 6.98 18.16 9.86
N GLU A 127 6.80 18.96 8.81
CA GLU A 127 6.00 20.19 8.90
C GLU A 127 4.53 19.88 9.24
N PHE A 128 3.95 18.81 8.65
CA PHE A 128 2.60 18.41 8.94
C PHE A 128 2.44 17.95 10.40
N ASP A 129 3.38 17.18 10.93
CA ASP A 129 3.34 16.68 12.31
C ASP A 129 3.51 17.81 13.33
N ASN A 130 4.16 18.90 12.95
CA ASN A 130 4.30 20.11 13.76
C ASN A 130 3.08 21.05 13.71
N LEU A 131 2.08 20.79 12.86
CA LEU A 131 0.86 21.61 12.82
C LEU A 131 -0.02 21.36 14.04
N PRO A 132 -0.83 22.35 14.45
CA PRO A 132 -1.83 22.17 15.49
C PRO A 132 -2.80 21.01 15.14
N PRO A 133 -3.25 20.22 16.13
CA PRO A 133 -4.09 19.03 15.89
C PRO A 133 -5.36 19.29 15.08
N TRP A 134 -5.97 20.47 15.22
CA TRP A 134 -7.15 20.83 14.44
C TRP A 134 -6.88 21.05 12.96
N ILE A 135 -5.69 21.57 12.61
CA ILE A 135 -5.25 21.66 11.20
C ILE A 135 -4.93 20.28 10.67
N GLN A 136 -4.17 19.47 11.40
CA GLN A 136 -3.87 18.10 11.00
C GLN A 136 -5.15 17.32 10.69
N LYS A 137 -6.19 17.44 11.53
CA LYS A 137 -7.48 16.81 11.32
C LYS A 137 -8.19 17.32 10.07
N ALA A 138 -8.15 18.62 9.80
CA ALA A 138 -8.80 19.22 8.63
C ALA A 138 -8.10 18.86 7.31
N THR A 139 -6.77 18.66 7.32
CA THR A 139 -5.95 18.41 6.12
C THR A 139 -5.62 16.94 5.88
N LYS A 140 -6.00 16.05 6.80
CA LYS A 140 -5.65 14.62 6.78
C LYS A 140 -6.00 13.88 5.48
N ASN A 141 -6.94 14.40 4.70
CA ASN A 141 -7.38 13.80 3.44
C ASN A 141 -6.73 14.43 2.19
N TYR A 142 -5.82 15.40 2.37
CA TYR A 142 -5.25 16.18 1.27
C TYR A 142 -3.74 15.97 1.06
N ILE A 143 -3.09 15.10 1.87
CA ILE A 143 -1.64 14.84 1.78
C ILE A 143 -1.34 13.42 1.30
#